data_51cb78245859a028b830f3d8502d36a5
#
_entry.id   51cb78245859a028b830f3d8502d36a5
#
_cell.length_a   1.000
_cell.length_b   1.000
_cell.length_c   1.000
_cell.angle_alpha   90.00
_cell.angle_beta   90.00
_cell.angle_gamma   90.00
#
_symmetry.space_group_name_H-M   'P 1'
#
loop_
_entity.id
_entity.type
_entity.pdbx_description
1 polymer ?
#
loop_
_entity_poly.entity_id
_entity_poly.type
_entity_poly.pdbx_seq_one_letter_code
_entity_poly.pdbx_strand_id
1 'polypeptide(L)'
;MARTWQRWVPAVAVPAVIAAAVVGGAVSTASADLPDKSPQEVLELAAGADVSAYSGDVEQTSDLGLPDVSGLGSGSSGSSRGGASGDGDQTAADALELLTADHSARVYVDGDAARIQVLDQLAERDVIASPDGVWLYDSKDASAVHVTRGDGAAPDGSAAPETQTLSPADVAQRFLDAVDPSTEVSLGPDASVAGRDAYDLVLTPRGGDTLVGSVSIAVDAETGLPLRVQVLATGASDPAFEVGFTSISYDTPSADLFAFTPPAGTDVTEKDASDWTGGAGDASGHGDSTHPKPTVTGEGWSSVVSIPTGQAGVGDLTSSPLFSQLATRVDGGYALQTTLVSALLTDDGRVLVGAVPLGSLQSAAAQ
;
A
#
# COMPACT_ATOMS: atom_id res chain seq x y z
N MET A 1 9.21 -21.29 17.30
CA MET A 1 8.72 -21.55 15.94
C MET A 1 7.77 -20.42 15.53
N ALA A 2 8.20 -19.15 15.65
CA ALA A 2 7.32 -17.98 15.49
C ALA A 2 7.83 -16.97 14.43
N ARG A 3 8.68 -17.42 13.50
CA ARG A 3 9.29 -16.52 12.52
C ARG A 3 8.84 -16.73 11.06
N THR A 4 8.04 -17.73 10.79
CA THR A 4 7.64 -18.08 9.42
C THR A 4 6.47 -17.20 8.93
N TRP A 5 5.65 -16.69 9.82
CA TRP A 5 4.47 -15.92 9.47
C TRP A 5 4.77 -14.48 9.04
N GLN A 6 5.77 -13.85 9.66
CA GLN A 6 6.21 -12.48 9.28
C GLN A 6 6.79 -12.39 7.87
N ARG A 7 7.22 -13.49 7.27
CA ARG A 7 7.78 -13.53 5.91
C ARG A 7 6.69 -13.51 4.81
N TRP A 8 5.42 -13.76 5.16
CA TRP A 8 4.30 -13.86 4.22
C TRP A 8 3.36 -12.64 4.23
N VAL A 9 3.51 -11.77 5.22
CA VAL A 9 2.77 -10.51 5.27
C VAL A 9 2.96 -9.66 4.01
N PRO A 10 4.15 -9.61 3.36
CA PRO A 10 4.33 -8.85 2.12
C PRO A 10 3.48 -9.35 0.94
N ALA A 11 3.35 -10.67 0.77
CA ALA A 11 2.61 -11.23 -0.38
C ALA A 11 1.10 -10.93 -0.34
N VAL A 12 0.57 -10.64 0.86
CA VAL A 12 -0.84 -10.31 1.08
C VAL A 12 -1.06 -8.82 1.26
N ALA A 13 -0.06 -8.12 1.82
CA ALA A 13 -0.13 -6.67 1.97
C ALA A 13 0.09 -5.94 0.63
N VAL A 14 0.67 -6.60 -0.40
CA VAL A 14 0.86 -6.00 -1.73
C VAL A 14 -0.44 -5.43 -2.31
N PRO A 15 -1.59 -6.11 -2.26
CA PRO A 15 -2.83 -5.51 -2.70
C PRO A 15 -3.40 -4.43 -1.77
N ALA A 16 -3.08 -4.46 -0.47
CA ALA A 16 -3.65 -3.54 0.52
C ALA A 16 -2.80 -2.29 0.73
N VAL A 17 -1.58 -2.23 0.17
CA VAL A 17 -0.64 -1.12 0.34
C VAL A 17 -0.49 -0.29 -0.92
N ILE A 18 -1.12 -0.70 -2.02
CA ILE A 18 -1.14 0.02 -3.27
C ILE A 18 -2.16 1.15 -3.17
N ALA A 19 -1.89 2.20 -2.44
CA ALA A 19 -2.76 3.36 -2.40
C ALA A 19 -1.99 4.66 -2.22
N ALA A 20 -2.13 5.46 -3.18
CA ALA A 20 -1.92 6.89 -3.35
C ALA A 20 -0.73 7.35 -4.18
N ALA A 21 -0.99 8.01 -5.18
CA ALA A 21 -0.76 9.35 -5.67
C ALA A 21 -0.54 9.52 -7.18
N VAL A 22 -1.08 10.48 -7.86
CA VAL A 22 -1.09 10.67 -9.31
C VAL A 22 -1.09 12.08 -9.83
N VAL A 23 -0.74 12.36 -11.01
CA VAL A 23 -1.33 12.68 -12.33
C VAL A 23 -0.25 12.91 -13.41
N GLY A 24 -0.34 12.15 -14.46
CA GLY A 24 -0.07 12.44 -15.87
C GLY A 24 1.21 13.18 -16.31
N GLY A 25 2.30 12.46 -16.50
CA GLY A 25 3.42 12.87 -17.36
C GLY A 25 3.90 11.66 -18.18
N ALA A 26 4.02 11.83 -19.51
CA ALA A 26 4.59 10.79 -20.37
C ALA A 26 6.05 10.53 -19.94
N VAL A 27 6.30 9.41 -19.27
CA VAL A 27 7.65 8.93 -18.98
C VAL A 27 8.29 8.57 -20.33
N SER A 28 9.21 9.40 -20.78
CA SER A 28 10.03 9.06 -21.95
C SER A 28 10.97 7.93 -21.52
N THR A 29 10.77 6.75 -22.08
CA THR A 29 11.74 5.66 -22.03
C THR A 29 12.92 6.01 -22.95
N ALA A 30 13.79 6.91 -22.49
CA ALA A 30 15.10 7.06 -23.09
C ALA A 30 15.93 5.87 -22.55
N SER A 31 16.40 5.01 -23.46
CA SER A 31 17.31 3.94 -23.07
C SER A 31 18.61 4.58 -22.58
N ALA A 32 18.94 4.41 -21.30
CA ALA A 32 20.25 4.69 -20.77
C ALA A 32 21.23 3.62 -21.32
N ASP A 33 22.45 3.99 -21.62
CA ASP A 33 23.52 3.02 -21.99
C ASP A 33 24.34 2.75 -20.70
N LEU A 34 23.73 1.94 -19.80
CA LEU A 34 24.32 1.63 -18.50
C LEU A 34 25.32 0.46 -18.61
N PRO A 35 26.32 0.38 -17.72
CA PRO A 35 27.19 -0.79 -17.64
C PRO A 35 26.40 -2.06 -17.35
N ASP A 36 26.75 -3.14 -18.04
CA ASP A 36 26.13 -4.45 -17.82
C ASP A 36 26.23 -4.87 -16.35
N LYS A 37 25.09 -5.20 -15.74
CA LYS A 37 24.98 -5.81 -14.41
C LYS A 37 24.16 -7.09 -14.49
N SER A 38 24.39 -8.00 -13.56
CA SER A 38 23.51 -9.13 -13.32
C SER A 38 22.29 -8.71 -12.48
N PRO A 39 21.15 -9.43 -12.55
CA PRO A 39 19.99 -9.16 -11.69
C PRO A 39 20.36 -9.16 -10.20
N GLN A 40 21.28 -10.02 -9.79
CA GLN A 40 21.73 -10.07 -8.39
C GLN A 40 22.51 -8.81 -8.00
N GLU A 41 23.37 -8.28 -8.86
CA GLU A 41 24.11 -7.04 -8.58
C GLU A 41 23.17 -5.84 -8.48
N VAL A 42 22.08 -5.80 -9.25
CA VAL A 42 21.05 -4.74 -9.13
C VAL A 42 20.22 -4.92 -7.87
N LEU A 43 19.89 -6.15 -7.50
CA LEU A 43 19.22 -6.46 -6.23
C LEU A 43 20.08 -6.03 -5.03
N GLU A 44 21.40 -6.33 -5.06
CA GLU A 44 22.33 -5.90 -4.03
C GLU A 44 22.49 -4.37 -4.00
N LEU A 45 22.47 -3.70 -5.16
CA LEU A 45 22.49 -2.25 -5.27
C LEU A 45 21.25 -1.64 -4.60
N ALA A 46 20.06 -2.17 -4.89
CA ALA A 46 18.82 -1.69 -4.29
C ALA A 46 18.76 -1.96 -2.78
N ALA A 47 19.18 -3.15 -2.32
CA ALA A 47 19.23 -3.49 -0.90
C ALA A 47 20.31 -2.72 -0.12
N GLY A 48 21.32 -2.20 -0.80
CA GLY A 48 22.40 -1.40 -0.24
C GLY A 48 22.22 0.11 -0.41
N ALA A 49 21.07 0.56 -0.90
CA ALA A 49 20.80 1.98 -1.05
C ALA A 49 20.89 2.71 0.30
N ASP A 50 21.83 3.64 0.41
CA ASP A 50 22.07 4.44 1.62
C ASP A 50 21.84 5.94 1.30
N VAL A 51 20.61 6.25 0.91
CA VAL A 51 20.18 7.62 0.61
C VAL A 51 19.44 8.18 1.81
N SER A 52 20.15 8.97 2.62
CA SER A 52 19.61 9.53 3.85
C SER A 52 18.71 10.75 3.65
N ALA A 53 18.84 11.44 2.52
CA ALA A 53 18.05 12.64 2.24
C ALA A 53 17.66 12.71 0.77
N TYR A 54 16.39 12.99 0.51
CA TYR A 54 15.86 13.26 -0.82
C TYR A 54 14.50 13.94 -0.75
N SER A 55 14.09 14.53 -1.87
CA SER A 55 12.72 15.01 -2.07
C SER A 55 12.31 14.82 -3.52
N GLY A 56 11.01 14.72 -3.77
CA GLY A 56 10.51 14.58 -5.13
C GLY A 56 8.99 14.60 -5.22
N ASP A 57 8.54 14.80 -6.45
CA ASP A 57 7.13 14.60 -6.80
C ASP A 57 6.97 13.16 -7.28
N VAL A 58 5.91 12.52 -6.80
CA VAL A 58 5.57 11.13 -7.09
C VAL A 58 4.22 11.08 -7.78
N GLU A 59 4.10 10.22 -8.76
CA GLU A 59 2.83 9.90 -9.41
C GLU A 59 2.54 8.41 -9.31
N GLN A 60 1.26 8.09 -9.12
CA GLN A 60 0.75 6.73 -9.22
C GLN A 60 -0.35 6.68 -10.27
N THR A 61 -0.50 5.60 -10.98
CA THR A 61 -1.64 5.28 -11.81
C THR A 61 -2.18 3.90 -11.45
N SER A 62 -3.50 3.75 -11.49
CA SER A 62 -4.14 2.51 -11.10
C SER A 62 -5.26 2.15 -12.10
N ASP A 63 -5.07 1.05 -12.84
CA ASP A 63 -6.10 0.46 -13.71
C ASP A 63 -6.44 -0.94 -13.19
N LEU A 64 -7.15 -0.98 -12.08
CA LEU A 64 -7.57 -2.23 -11.44
C LEU A 64 -8.86 -2.81 -12.03
N GLY A 65 -9.39 -2.22 -13.10
CA GLY A 65 -10.63 -2.68 -13.74
C GLY A 65 -11.88 -2.49 -12.88
N LEU A 66 -11.81 -1.65 -11.84
CA LEU A 66 -12.98 -1.27 -11.06
C LEU A 66 -13.70 -0.10 -11.73
N PRO A 67 -15.03 -0.01 -11.65
CA PRO A 67 -15.75 1.17 -12.07
C PRO A 67 -15.32 2.37 -11.22
N ASP A 68 -15.35 3.58 -11.81
CA ASP A 68 -15.06 4.80 -11.09
C ASP A 68 -16.02 4.96 -9.90
N VAL A 69 -15.46 4.84 -8.70
CA VAL A 69 -16.20 4.95 -7.44
C VAL A 69 -16.09 6.34 -6.79
N SER A 70 -15.33 7.25 -7.38
CA SER A 70 -15.09 8.60 -6.85
C SER A 70 -16.37 9.43 -6.69
N GLY A 71 -17.43 9.09 -7.44
CA GLY A 71 -18.76 9.70 -7.31
C GLY A 71 -19.65 9.15 -6.19
N LEU A 72 -19.30 8.01 -5.59
CA LEU A 72 -20.17 7.31 -4.64
C LEU A 72 -20.00 7.82 -3.20
N GLY A 73 -18.81 8.34 -2.84
CA GLY A 73 -18.54 8.94 -1.52
C GLY A 73 -19.18 10.32 -1.34
N SER A 74 -19.42 11.07 -2.42
CA SER A 74 -19.92 12.45 -2.36
C SER A 74 -21.44 12.56 -2.20
N GLY A 75 -22.19 11.45 -2.25
CA GLY A 75 -23.67 11.44 -2.24
C GLY A 75 -24.34 11.42 -0.87
N SER A 76 -23.62 11.22 0.22
CA SER A 76 -24.24 11.07 1.55
C SER A 76 -24.13 12.30 2.48
N SER A 77 -23.88 13.49 1.94
CA SER A 77 -23.99 14.77 2.69
C SER A 77 -25.46 15.13 2.98
N GLY A 78 -26.28 14.16 3.30
CA GLY A 78 -27.67 14.31 3.73
C GLY A 78 -27.76 14.18 5.25
N SER A 79 -27.79 15.32 5.95
CA SER A 79 -28.10 15.50 7.37
C SER A 79 -28.96 14.38 7.98
N SER A 80 -28.33 13.41 8.62
CA SER A 80 -28.97 12.51 9.56
C SER A 80 -28.38 12.74 10.95
N ARG A 81 -29.06 13.56 11.75
CA ARG A 81 -28.87 13.63 13.17
C ARG A 81 -29.20 12.28 13.80
N GLY A 82 -28.22 11.61 14.37
CA GLY A 82 -28.41 10.57 15.38
C GLY A 82 -28.46 9.14 14.84
N GLY A 83 -27.33 8.46 14.90
CA GLY A 83 -27.18 7.01 14.75
C GLY A 83 -25.70 6.71 14.60
N ALA A 84 -25.11 6.01 15.57
CA ALA A 84 -23.77 5.48 15.49
C ALA A 84 -23.69 4.48 14.31
N SER A 85 -23.36 4.98 13.13
CA SER A 85 -22.98 4.19 11.95
C SER A 85 -21.48 4.25 11.87
N GLY A 86 -20.82 3.09 11.91
CA GLY A 86 -19.45 2.96 12.31
C GLY A 86 -18.42 3.67 11.42
N ASP A 87 -17.40 4.17 12.07
CA ASP A 87 -16.15 4.70 11.49
C ASP A 87 -15.48 3.71 10.50
N GLY A 88 -15.86 2.43 10.54
CA GLY A 88 -15.31 1.39 9.68
C GLY A 88 -15.71 1.45 8.21
N ASP A 89 -16.89 1.99 7.87
CA ASP A 89 -17.39 2.03 6.48
C ASP A 89 -16.71 3.17 5.69
N GLN A 90 -16.42 4.29 6.36
CA GLN A 90 -15.65 5.42 5.77
C GLN A 90 -14.21 5.02 5.56
N THR A 91 -13.58 4.38 6.55
CA THR A 91 -12.18 3.93 6.45
C THR A 91 -11.97 2.94 5.30
N ALA A 92 -12.93 2.03 5.06
CA ALA A 92 -12.86 1.08 3.95
C ALA A 92 -13.06 1.74 2.58
N ALA A 93 -13.95 2.74 2.50
CA ALA A 93 -14.18 3.52 1.27
C ALA A 93 -12.96 4.39 0.94
N ASP A 94 -12.38 5.07 1.92
CA ASP A 94 -11.18 5.88 1.76
C ASP A 94 -9.97 5.02 1.36
N ALA A 95 -9.83 3.83 1.95
CA ALA A 95 -8.78 2.89 1.56
C ALA A 95 -8.97 2.35 0.13
N LEU A 96 -10.21 2.13 -0.30
CA LEU A 96 -10.52 1.71 -1.67
C LEU A 96 -10.27 2.85 -2.66
N GLU A 97 -10.64 4.09 -2.33
CA GLU A 97 -10.37 5.28 -3.12
C GLU A 97 -8.86 5.47 -3.32
N LEU A 98 -8.09 5.31 -2.26
CA LEU A 98 -6.63 5.33 -2.30
C LEU A 98 -6.03 4.24 -3.22
N LEU A 99 -6.69 3.08 -3.34
CA LEU A 99 -6.24 1.97 -4.20
C LEU A 99 -6.61 2.15 -5.67
N THR A 100 -7.70 2.84 -5.96
CA THR A 100 -8.32 2.84 -7.28
C THR A 100 -8.21 4.17 -8.02
N ALA A 101 -8.01 5.25 -7.29
CA ALA A 101 -7.86 6.58 -7.87
C ALA A 101 -6.41 6.87 -8.23
N ASP A 102 -6.27 7.78 -9.14
CA ASP A 102 -5.00 8.39 -9.52
C ASP A 102 -4.69 9.56 -8.58
N HIS A 103 -3.48 9.71 -8.02
CA HIS A 103 -3.13 10.79 -7.08
C HIS A 103 -1.71 11.35 -7.30
N SER A 104 -1.36 12.52 -6.89
CA SER A 104 0.00 13.03 -6.83
C SER A 104 0.45 13.28 -5.39
N ALA A 105 1.71 13.02 -5.10
CA ALA A 105 2.28 13.27 -3.79
C ALA A 105 3.63 13.95 -3.89
N ARG A 106 4.00 14.65 -2.83
CA ARG A 106 5.36 15.11 -2.58
C ARG A 106 5.95 14.33 -1.43
N VAL A 107 7.16 13.87 -1.64
CA VAL A 107 7.91 13.11 -0.64
C VAL A 107 9.13 13.90 -0.23
N TYR A 108 9.39 13.96 1.07
CA TYR A 108 10.57 14.57 1.67
C TYR A 108 11.12 13.61 2.72
N VAL A 109 12.41 13.32 2.66
CA VAL A 109 13.10 12.43 3.61
C VAL A 109 14.40 13.11 4.05
N ASP A 110 14.70 13.08 5.36
CA ASP A 110 15.96 13.50 5.95
C ASP A 110 16.24 12.66 7.21
N GLY A 111 17.06 11.62 7.07
CA GLY A 111 17.33 10.65 8.11
C GLY A 111 16.05 9.96 8.61
N ASP A 112 15.75 10.14 9.89
CA ASP A 112 14.54 9.57 10.53
C ASP A 112 13.28 10.45 10.33
N ALA A 113 13.41 11.60 9.68
CA ALA A 113 12.28 12.48 9.39
C ALA A 113 11.77 12.23 7.96
N ALA A 114 10.44 12.14 7.82
CA ALA A 114 9.79 11.97 6.53
C ALA A 114 8.48 12.76 6.49
N ARG A 115 8.16 13.31 5.31
CA ARG A 115 6.85 13.88 5.04
C ARG A 115 6.36 13.42 3.70
N ILE A 116 5.10 12.99 3.65
CA ILE A 116 4.37 12.70 2.43
C ILE A 116 3.13 13.58 2.40
N GLN A 117 3.01 14.38 1.35
CA GLN A 117 1.84 15.20 1.07
C GLN A 117 1.11 14.59 -0.11
N VAL A 118 -0.07 14.02 0.12
CA VAL A 118 -0.96 13.59 -0.95
C VAL A 118 -1.86 14.75 -1.33
N LEU A 119 -1.85 15.10 -2.61
CA LEU A 119 -2.55 16.25 -3.17
C LEU A 119 -3.78 15.76 -3.94
N ASP A 120 -4.96 15.90 -3.37
CA ASP A 120 -6.22 15.71 -4.04
C ASP A 120 -6.73 17.04 -4.65
N GLN A 121 -7.72 16.99 -5.54
CA GLN A 121 -8.19 18.20 -6.26
C GLN A 121 -8.61 19.37 -5.34
N LEU A 122 -9.12 19.11 -4.14
CA LEU A 122 -9.60 20.09 -3.17
C LEU A 122 -9.20 19.76 -1.74
N ALA A 123 -8.31 18.81 -1.54
CA ALA A 123 -7.88 18.34 -0.22
C ALA A 123 -6.40 17.99 -0.23
N GLU A 124 -5.81 18.00 0.95
CA GLU A 124 -4.44 17.59 1.20
C GLU A 124 -4.45 16.63 2.39
N ARG A 125 -3.75 15.52 2.24
CA ARG A 125 -3.48 14.58 3.33
C ARG A 125 -1.99 14.53 3.57
N ASP A 126 -1.57 14.82 4.79
CA ASP A 126 -0.17 14.80 5.20
C ASP A 126 0.10 13.68 6.19
N VAL A 127 1.19 13.00 5.96
CA VAL A 127 1.84 12.13 6.94
C VAL A 127 3.21 12.71 7.24
N ILE A 128 3.44 13.15 8.48
CA ILE A 128 4.71 13.74 8.88
C ILE A 128 5.27 12.90 10.05
N ALA A 129 6.35 12.19 9.78
CA ALA A 129 7.12 11.45 10.79
C ALA A 129 8.33 12.31 11.21
N SER A 130 8.55 12.41 12.52
CA SER A 130 9.68 13.13 13.11
C SER A 130 10.13 12.40 14.38
N PRO A 131 11.28 12.77 14.98
CA PRO A 131 11.69 12.22 16.27
C PRO A 131 10.66 12.40 17.39
N ASP A 132 9.81 13.41 17.31
CA ASP A 132 8.79 13.72 18.31
C ASP A 132 7.50 12.88 18.16
N GLY A 133 7.30 12.23 17.04
CA GLY A 133 6.12 11.43 16.76
C GLY A 133 5.66 11.49 15.31
N VAL A 134 4.42 11.09 15.07
CA VAL A 134 3.81 11.07 13.75
C VAL A 134 2.53 11.90 13.75
N TRP A 135 2.43 12.81 12.80
CA TRP A 135 1.21 13.54 12.48
C TRP A 135 0.53 12.94 11.25
N LEU A 136 -0.77 12.73 11.36
CA LEU A 136 -1.65 12.43 10.24
C LEU A 136 -2.63 13.60 10.13
N TYR A 137 -2.65 14.29 9.01
CA TYR A 137 -3.53 15.43 8.78
C TYR A 137 -4.40 15.21 7.56
N ASP A 138 -5.68 15.52 7.68
CA ASP A 138 -6.64 15.56 6.57
C ASP A 138 -7.32 16.93 6.52
N SER A 139 -7.09 17.66 5.43
CA SER A 139 -7.66 18.98 5.23
C SER A 139 -9.15 18.95 4.86
N LYS A 140 -9.64 17.84 4.28
CA LYS A 140 -11.06 17.66 3.88
C LYS A 140 -11.97 17.67 5.11
N ASP A 141 -11.56 16.99 6.15
CA ASP A 141 -12.30 16.87 7.40
C ASP A 141 -11.81 17.85 8.48
N ALA A 142 -10.77 18.64 8.18
CA ALA A 142 -10.07 19.52 9.11
C ALA A 142 -9.68 18.77 10.40
N SER A 143 -9.15 17.58 10.28
CA SER A 143 -8.78 16.70 11.38
C SER A 143 -7.29 16.39 11.38
N ALA A 144 -6.72 16.17 12.57
CA ALA A 144 -5.36 15.71 12.75
C ALA A 144 -5.26 14.69 13.87
N VAL A 145 -4.45 13.67 13.65
CA VAL A 145 -4.06 12.72 14.71
C VAL A 145 -2.57 12.89 14.97
N HIS A 146 -2.21 13.09 16.22
CA HIS A 146 -0.82 13.14 16.66
C HIS A 146 -0.52 11.89 17.49
N VAL A 147 0.35 11.04 16.98
CA VAL A 147 0.82 9.85 17.68
C VAL A 147 2.16 10.17 18.32
N THR A 148 2.18 10.33 19.64
CA THR A 148 3.39 10.61 20.41
C THR A 148 4.13 9.33 20.76
N ARG A 149 5.47 9.40 20.82
CA ARG A 149 6.26 8.31 21.41
C ARG A 149 6.17 8.38 22.92
N GLY A 150 5.60 7.35 23.56
CA GLY A 150 5.53 7.27 25.02
C GLY A 150 6.92 7.24 25.67
N ASP A 151 7.05 7.81 26.85
CA ASP A 151 8.28 7.94 27.67
C ASP A 151 8.89 6.59 28.12
N GLY A 152 8.90 5.56 27.33
CA GLY A 152 9.39 4.23 27.74
C GLY A 152 9.96 3.35 26.64
N ALA A 153 9.85 3.73 25.41
CA ALA A 153 10.37 2.95 24.28
C ALA A 153 11.69 3.54 23.79
N ALA A 154 12.81 2.99 24.27
CA ALA A 154 14.04 3.08 23.50
C ALA A 154 13.82 2.41 22.14
N PRO A 155 14.29 2.98 21.03
CA PRO A 155 14.12 2.39 19.72
C PRO A 155 15.04 1.18 19.56
N ASP A 156 14.56 0.01 19.92
CA ASP A 156 14.91 -1.15 19.12
C ASP A 156 14.19 -0.92 17.79
N GLY A 157 14.93 -0.74 16.69
CA GLY A 157 14.49 -0.30 15.38
C GLY A 157 13.36 -1.11 14.69
N SER A 158 12.27 -1.38 15.39
CA SER A 158 11.16 -2.23 14.98
C SER A 158 9.77 -1.71 15.37
N ALA A 159 9.64 -0.50 15.92
CA ALA A 159 8.34 0.01 16.37
C ALA A 159 8.11 1.50 16.07
N ALA A 160 8.57 1.99 14.93
CA ALA A 160 7.82 3.06 14.30
C ALA A 160 6.48 2.46 13.88
N PRO A 161 5.32 3.13 14.13
CA PRO A 161 4.10 2.72 13.47
C PRO A 161 4.47 2.58 12.00
N GLU A 162 4.18 1.42 11.38
CA GLU A 162 4.28 1.28 9.94
C GLU A 162 3.26 2.25 9.34
N THR A 163 3.59 3.52 9.44
CA THR A 163 2.97 4.56 8.66
C THR A 163 3.29 4.13 7.25
N GLN A 164 2.28 3.69 6.53
CA GLN A 164 2.42 3.19 5.17
C GLN A 164 2.97 4.33 4.34
N THR A 165 4.28 4.46 4.37
CA THR A 165 5.00 5.46 3.61
C THR A 165 4.92 5.01 2.17
N LEU A 166 4.29 5.82 1.35
CA LEU A 166 3.92 5.48 -0.03
C LEU A 166 4.99 5.97 -1.01
N SER A 167 6.27 5.91 -0.60
CA SER A 167 7.33 6.18 -1.55
C SER A 167 7.56 4.97 -2.47
N PRO A 168 8.01 5.19 -3.72
CA PRO A 168 8.41 4.10 -4.60
C PRO A 168 9.44 3.17 -3.94
N ALA A 169 10.33 3.71 -3.11
CA ALA A 169 11.33 2.95 -2.36
C ALA A 169 10.68 1.96 -1.38
N ASP A 170 9.69 2.40 -0.60
CA ASP A 170 9.02 1.53 0.36
C ASP A 170 8.21 0.43 -0.33
N VAL A 171 7.54 0.77 -1.44
CA VAL A 171 6.81 -0.22 -2.25
C VAL A 171 7.78 -1.24 -2.84
N ALA A 172 8.89 -0.78 -3.43
CA ALA A 172 9.91 -1.65 -3.99
C ALA A 172 10.52 -2.57 -2.92
N GLN A 173 10.87 -2.04 -1.75
CA GLN A 173 11.48 -2.83 -0.67
C GLN A 173 10.57 -4.00 -0.26
N ARG A 174 9.25 -3.81 -0.23
CA ARG A 174 8.31 -4.89 0.09
C ARG A 174 8.33 -6.02 -0.94
N PHE A 175 8.43 -5.68 -2.24
CA PHE A 175 8.60 -6.69 -3.27
C PHE A 175 9.94 -7.39 -3.18
N LEU A 176 11.02 -6.66 -2.89
CA LEU A 176 12.36 -7.22 -2.75
C LEU A 176 12.46 -8.16 -1.54
N ASP A 177 11.84 -7.82 -0.42
CA ASP A 177 11.77 -8.67 0.77
C ASP A 177 10.94 -9.94 0.54
N ALA A 178 10.02 -9.91 -0.42
CA ALA A 178 9.17 -11.04 -0.80
C ALA A 178 9.83 -11.97 -1.84
N VAL A 179 11.03 -11.65 -2.36
CA VAL A 179 11.73 -12.51 -3.32
C VAL A 179 12.08 -13.84 -2.68
N ASP A 180 11.49 -14.89 -3.21
CA ASP A 180 11.68 -16.27 -2.79
C ASP A 180 11.88 -17.20 -4.01
N PRO A 181 12.08 -18.52 -3.83
CA PRO A 181 12.25 -19.45 -4.94
C PRO A 181 11.07 -19.52 -5.93
N SER A 182 9.89 -19.00 -5.58
CA SER A 182 8.74 -18.90 -6.49
C SER A 182 8.83 -17.74 -7.46
N THR A 183 9.83 -16.86 -7.29
CA THR A 183 10.06 -15.66 -8.09
C THR A 183 11.28 -15.84 -9.00
N GLU A 184 11.13 -15.50 -10.26
CA GLU A 184 12.23 -15.31 -11.20
C GLU A 184 12.64 -13.84 -11.22
N VAL A 185 13.94 -13.58 -11.04
CA VAL A 185 14.49 -12.22 -11.09
C VAL A 185 15.30 -12.08 -12.37
N SER A 186 14.99 -11.06 -13.16
CA SER A 186 15.67 -10.73 -14.42
C SER A 186 15.86 -9.23 -14.56
N LEU A 187 16.56 -8.78 -15.59
CA LEU A 187 16.62 -7.35 -15.95
C LEU A 187 15.82 -7.13 -17.22
N GLY A 188 15.04 -6.07 -17.21
CA GLY A 188 14.44 -5.45 -18.39
C GLY A 188 15.43 -4.52 -19.12
N PRO A 189 14.97 -3.76 -20.10
CA PRO A 189 15.74 -2.69 -20.72
C PRO A 189 16.04 -1.59 -19.72
N ASP A 190 17.21 -0.97 -19.83
CA ASP A 190 17.53 0.21 -19.03
C ASP A 190 16.46 1.29 -19.19
N ALA A 191 16.17 2.00 -18.12
CA ALA A 191 15.12 3.01 -18.04
C ALA A 191 15.68 4.37 -17.64
N SER A 192 14.91 5.43 -17.90
CA SER A 192 15.16 6.76 -17.30
C SER A 192 13.92 7.20 -16.56
N VAL A 193 14.05 7.50 -15.26
CA VAL A 193 12.97 7.91 -14.36
C VAL A 193 13.34 9.23 -13.69
N ALA A 194 12.48 10.23 -13.78
CA ALA A 194 12.74 11.57 -13.23
C ALA A 194 14.09 12.17 -13.67
N GLY A 195 14.55 11.86 -14.90
CA GLY A 195 15.84 12.30 -15.44
C GLY A 195 17.05 11.54 -14.89
N ARG A 196 16.84 10.42 -14.19
CA ARG A 196 17.85 9.52 -13.64
C ARG A 196 17.93 8.23 -14.46
N ASP A 197 19.11 7.76 -14.75
CA ASP A 197 19.32 6.46 -15.39
C ASP A 197 19.10 5.34 -14.37
N ALA A 198 18.38 4.30 -14.76
CA ALA A 198 17.95 3.24 -13.86
C ALA A 198 18.01 1.86 -14.52
N TYR A 199 18.41 0.85 -13.75
CA TYR A 199 18.23 -0.56 -14.09
C TYR A 199 16.80 -0.98 -13.83
N ASP A 200 16.19 -1.70 -14.76
CA ASP A 200 14.84 -2.23 -14.61
C ASP A 200 14.91 -3.68 -14.08
N LEU A 201 14.66 -3.85 -12.77
CA LEU A 201 14.65 -5.15 -12.11
C LEU A 201 13.26 -5.76 -12.23
N VAL A 202 13.14 -6.90 -12.92
CA VAL A 202 11.85 -7.56 -13.19
C VAL A 202 11.71 -8.83 -12.35
N LEU A 203 10.65 -8.87 -11.55
CA LEU A 203 10.23 -10.00 -10.74
C LEU A 203 9.06 -10.71 -11.40
N THR A 204 9.22 -11.96 -11.77
CA THR A 204 8.17 -12.75 -12.47
C THR A 204 7.79 -13.97 -11.65
N PRO A 205 6.50 -14.18 -11.33
CA PRO A 205 6.04 -15.39 -10.68
C PRO A 205 6.36 -16.63 -11.54
N ARG A 206 6.94 -17.69 -10.94
CA ARG A 206 7.20 -18.96 -11.64
C ARG A 206 5.95 -19.81 -11.79
N GLY A 207 4.94 -19.59 -10.98
CA GLY A 207 3.66 -20.29 -11.01
C GLY A 207 2.60 -19.53 -11.80
N GLY A 208 1.66 -20.25 -12.44
CA GLY A 208 0.57 -19.65 -13.22
C GLY A 208 -0.70 -19.35 -12.41
N ASP A 209 -0.71 -19.58 -11.11
CA ASP A 209 -1.90 -19.46 -10.26
C ASP A 209 -2.00 -18.08 -9.58
N THR A 210 -1.53 -17.03 -10.27
CA THR A 210 -1.61 -15.65 -9.79
C THR A 210 -2.13 -14.71 -10.88
N LEU A 211 -2.75 -13.61 -10.46
CA LEU A 211 -3.17 -12.52 -11.33
C LEU A 211 -2.01 -11.58 -11.70
N VAL A 212 -0.90 -11.61 -10.93
CA VAL A 212 0.29 -10.82 -11.21
C VAL A 212 1.11 -11.51 -12.30
N GLY A 213 1.36 -10.80 -13.40
CA GLY A 213 2.24 -11.23 -14.49
C GLY A 213 3.70 -10.92 -14.19
N SER A 214 4.00 -9.70 -13.78
CA SER A 214 5.34 -9.27 -13.36
C SER A 214 5.28 -8.00 -12.51
N VAL A 215 6.35 -7.78 -11.75
CA VAL A 215 6.63 -6.50 -11.08
C VAL A 215 7.96 -5.99 -11.60
N SER A 216 7.99 -4.75 -12.10
CA SER A 216 9.18 -4.06 -12.56
C SER A 216 9.55 -2.96 -11.58
N ILE A 217 10.81 -2.88 -11.19
CA ILE A 217 11.36 -1.90 -10.25
C ILE A 217 12.53 -1.20 -10.93
N ALA A 218 12.36 0.08 -11.27
CA ALA A 218 13.45 0.89 -11.78
C ALA A 218 14.34 1.36 -10.63
N VAL A 219 15.57 0.88 -10.60
CA VAL A 219 16.57 1.14 -9.56
C VAL A 219 17.58 2.15 -10.08
N ASP A 220 17.72 3.29 -9.41
CA ASP A 220 18.71 4.34 -9.75
C ASP A 220 20.12 3.74 -9.88
N ALA A 221 20.74 3.92 -11.02
CA ALA A 221 22.03 3.30 -11.33
C ALA A 221 23.18 3.80 -10.46
N GLU A 222 23.06 4.99 -9.88
CA GLU A 222 24.08 5.62 -9.06
C GLU A 222 23.88 5.40 -7.57
N THR A 223 22.64 5.52 -7.09
CA THR A 223 22.32 5.49 -5.66
C THR A 223 21.69 4.17 -5.18
N GLY A 224 21.13 3.37 -6.09
CA GLY A 224 20.37 2.19 -5.75
C GLY A 224 18.94 2.46 -5.27
N LEU A 225 18.53 3.74 -5.16
CA LEU A 225 17.18 4.07 -4.74
C LEU A 225 16.15 3.61 -5.78
N PRO A 226 15.09 2.87 -5.39
CA PRO A 226 13.99 2.58 -6.28
C PRO A 226 13.24 3.85 -6.68
N LEU A 227 13.14 4.10 -7.99
CA LEU A 227 12.54 5.32 -8.55
C LEU A 227 11.13 5.09 -9.07
N ARG A 228 10.82 3.85 -9.51
CA ARG A 228 9.49 3.48 -10.05
C ARG A 228 9.22 2.01 -9.80
N VAL A 229 7.97 1.70 -9.50
CA VAL A 229 7.43 0.33 -9.47
C VAL A 229 6.24 0.23 -10.39
N GLN A 230 6.20 -0.82 -11.21
CA GLN A 230 5.08 -1.16 -12.09
C GLN A 230 4.63 -2.58 -11.79
N VAL A 231 3.32 -2.82 -11.75
CA VAL A 231 2.74 -4.15 -11.61
C VAL A 231 1.89 -4.44 -12.83
N LEU A 232 2.27 -5.44 -13.59
CA LEU A 232 1.53 -5.93 -14.74
C LEU A 232 0.66 -7.11 -14.34
N ALA A 233 -0.56 -7.12 -14.81
CA ALA A 233 -1.41 -8.29 -14.67
C ALA A 233 -1.01 -9.40 -15.67
N THR A 234 -1.35 -10.63 -15.34
CA THR A 234 -1.09 -11.78 -16.20
C THR A 234 -1.76 -11.59 -17.57
N GLY A 235 -0.92 -11.56 -18.63
CA GLY A 235 -1.38 -11.38 -20.02
C GLY A 235 -1.65 -9.93 -20.43
N ALA A 236 -1.43 -8.95 -19.56
CA ALA A 236 -1.51 -7.53 -19.90
C ALA A 236 -0.19 -6.99 -20.46
N SER A 237 -0.27 -5.93 -21.27
CA SER A 237 0.87 -5.18 -21.80
C SER A 237 1.07 -3.84 -21.06
N ASP A 238 0.03 -3.35 -20.45
CA ASP A 238 0.04 -2.08 -19.72
C ASP A 238 0.01 -2.34 -18.22
N PRO A 239 0.70 -1.52 -17.40
CA PRO A 239 0.66 -1.67 -15.95
C PRO A 239 -0.76 -1.51 -15.41
N ALA A 240 -1.19 -2.45 -14.57
CA ALA A 240 -2.41 -2.30 -13.79
C ALA A 240 -2.20 -1.39 -12.56
N PHE A 241 -0.95 -1.19 -12.18
CA PHE A 241 -0.52 -0.27 -11.14
C PHE A 241 0.89 0.24 -11.46
N GLU A 242 1.10 1.53 -11.27
CA GLU A 242 2.40 2.17 -11.34
C GLU A 242 2.52 3.23 -10.25
N VAL A 243 3.68 3.33 -9.61
CA VAL A 243 4.08 4.43 -8.75
C VAL A 243 5.52 4.80 -9.05
N GLY A 244 5.81 6.09 -9.28
CA GLY A 244 7.15 6.53 -9.65
C GLY A 244 7.38 8.00 -9.40
N PHE A 245 8.66 8.37 -9.25
CA PHE A 245 9.07 9.76 -9.23
C PHE A 245 8.93 10.40 -10.60
N THR A 246 8.33 11.59 -10.64
CA THR A 246 8.33 12.48 -11.81
C THR A 246 9.43 13.54 -11.70
N SER A 247 9.82 13.87 -10.48
CA SER A 247 11.01 14.67 -10.15
C SER A 247 11.68 14.11 -8.91
N ILE A 248 13.01 14.20 -8.81
CA ILE A 248 13.75 13.82 -7.61
C ILE A 248 14.98 14.71 -7.44
N SER A 249 15.26 15.11 -6.19
CA SER A 249 16.49 15.78 -5.75
C SER A 249 17.06 15.06 -4.54
N TYR A 250 18.37 14.91 -4.51
CA TYR A 250 19.13 14.37 -3.38
C TYR A 250 19.69 15.47 -2.47
N ASP A 251 19.25 16.72 -2.66
CA ASP A 251 19.55 17.79 -1.72
C ASP A 251 18.78 17.59 -0.42
N THR A 252 19.41 17.91 0.71
CA THR A 252 18.76 17.82 2.03
C THR A 252 17.56 18.78 2.11
N PRO A 253 16.34 18.28 2.35
CA PRO A 253 15.17 19.12 2.51
C PRO A 253 15.28 20.06 3.72
N SER A 254 14.56 21.19 3.69
CA SER A 254 14.52 22.09 4.85
C SER A 254 13.86 21.43 6.06
N ALA A 255 14.47 21.56 7.25
CA ALA A 255 13.94 21.02 8.49
C ALA A 255 12.51 21.52 8.83
N ASP A 256 12.14 22.70 8.34
CA ASP A 256 10.78 23.26 8.53
C ASP A 256 9.70 22.43 7.86
N LEU A 257 10.04 21.59 6.87
CA LEU A 257 9.09 20.70 6.20
C LEU A 257 8.59 19.59 7.12
N PHE A 258 9.38 19.22 8.13
CA PHE A 258 9.06 18.17 9.10
C PHE A 258 8.44 18.71 10.41
N ALA A 259 8.36 20.05 10.54
CA ALA A 259 7.71 20.70 11.66
C ALA A 259 6.26 21.01 11.29
N PHE A 260 5.32 20.25 11.87
CA PHE A 260 3.90 20.44 11.60
C PHE A 260 3.20 21.15 12.75
N THR A 261 2.39 22.14 12.40
CA THR A 261 1.46 22.81 13.34
C THR A 261 0.06 22.79 12.71
N PRO A 262 -0.92 22.12 13.33
CA PRO A 262 -2.27 22.07 12.80
C PRO A 262 -2.82 23.46 12.49
N PRO A 263 -3.47 23.67 11.34
CA PRO A 263 -4.15 24.92 11.03
C PRO A 263 -5.23 25.28 12.06
N ALA A 264 -5.58 26.56 12.16
CA ALA A 264 -6.60 26.98 13.09
C ALA A 264 -7.98 26.39 12.75
N GLY A 265 -8.61 25.72 13.71
CA GLY A 265 -9.91 25.07 13.52
C GLY A 265 -9.82 23.57 13.21
N THR A 266 -8.60 23.01 13.17
CA THR A 266 -8.40 21.56 13.05
C THR A 266 -8.78 20.87 14.37
N ASP A 267 -9.54 19.79 14.27
CA ASP A 267 -9.82 18.89 15.38
C ASP A 267 -8.63 17.95 15.57
N VAL A 268 -7.96 18.07 16.72
CA VAL A 268 -6.72 17.34 17.02
C VAL A 268 -6.99 16.23 18.01
N THR A 269 -6.66 15.01 17.64
CA THR A 269 -6.69 13.84 18.51
C THR A 269 -5.26 13.42 18.86
N GLU A 270 -4.93 13.40 20.15
CA GLU A 270 -3.66 12.87 20.66
C GLU A 270 -3.80 11.38 20.95
N LYS A 271 -2.81 10.58 20.52
CA LYS A 271 -2.70 9.15 20.82
C LYS A 271 -1.28 8.84 21.28
N ASP A 272 -1.14 7.93 22.22
CA ASP A 272 0.16 7.35 22.55
C ASP A 272 0.47 6.20 21.56
N ALA A 273 1.75 6.04 21.20
CA ALA A 273 2.16 4.96 20.29
C ALA A 273 1.82 3.56 20.85
N SER A 274 1.75 3.42 22.18
CA SER A 274 1.30 2.19 22.84
C SER A 274 -0.19 1.89 22.64
N ASP A 275 -1.01 2.92 22.40
CA ASP A 275 -2.44 2.82 22.14
C ASP A 275 -2.75 2.77 20.64
N TRP A 276 -1.73 3.02 19.80
CA TRP A 276 -1.82 2.97 18.35
C TRP A 276 -1.70 1.53 17.85
N THR A 277 -2.78 0.80 17.90
CA THR A 277 -2.91 -0.47 17.18
C THR A 277 -3.26 -0.19 15.72
N GLY A 278 -2.37 0.46 14.98
CA GLY A 278 -2.56 0.83 13.58
C GLY A 278 -2.86 -0.40 12.74
N GLY A 279 -4.14 -0.70 12.49
CA GLY A 279 -4.66 -1.67 11.51
C GLY A 279 -4.11 -3.10 11.50
N ALA A 280 -2.92 -3.34 12.03
CA ALA A 280 -2.33 -4.66 12.23
C ALA A 280 -2.66 -5.08 13.67
N GLY A 281 -3.73 -5.84 13.84
CA GLY A 281 -4.20 -6.34 15.13
C GLY A 281 -3.07 -6.86 15.98
N ASP A 282 -2.97 -6.32 17.19
CA ASP A 282 -2.03 -6.65 18.25
C ASP A 282 -1.89 -8.16 18.48
N ALA A 283 -0.77 -8.74 18.04
CA ALA A 283 -0.46 -10.15 18.26
C ALA A 283 0.16 -10.42 19.64
N SER A 284 0.25 -9.42 20.53
CA SER A 284 0.97 -9.50 21.80
C SER A 284 0.18 -9.11 23.04
N GLY A 285 -1.06 -8.63 22.92
CA GLY A 285 -1.91 -8.25 24.04
C GLY A 285 -2.45 -9.46 24.80
N HIS A 286 -2.16 -9.56 26.09
CA HIS A 286 -2.84 -10.44 27.06
C HIS A 286 -4.26 -9.91 27.33
N GLY A 287 -5.13 -9.97 26.34
CA GLY A 287 -6.56 -9.78 26.43
C GLY A 287 -7.24 -10.97 25.79
N ASP A 288 -8.20 -11.55 26.46
CA ASP A 288 -9.07 -12.63 26.02
C ASP A 288 -9.94 -12.14 24.83
N SER A 289 -9.27 -11.84 23.68
CA SER A 289 -9.97 -11.45 22.47
C SER A 289 -10.33 -12.70 21.67
N THR A 290 -11.59 -13.05 21.75
CA THR A 290 -12.30 -14.12 20.99
C THR A 290 -12.31 -13.85 19.46
N HIS A 291 -11.44 -13.01 18.93
CA HIS A 291 -11.33 -12.82 17.48
C HIS A 291 -10.41 -13.87 16.89
N PRO A 292 -10.92 -14.75 16.04
CA PRO A 292 -10.09 -15.75 15.38
C PRO A 292 -9.08 -15.06 14.46
N LYS A 293 -7.83 -15.54 14.52
CA LYS A 293 -6.69 -14.95 13.79
C LYS A 293 -6.81 -15.22 12.28
N PRO A 294 -6.33 -14.29 11.42
CA PRO A 294 -6.20 -14.54 10.00
C PRO A 294 -5.33 -15.78 9.74
N THR A 295 -5.70 -16.57 8.74
CA THR A 295 -4.92 -17.73 8.28
C THR A 295 -4.46 -17.50 6.85
N VAL A 296 -3.24 -17.97 6.53
CA VAL A 296 -2.68 -17.89 5.18
C VAL A 296 -2.58 -19.32 4.64
N THR A 297 -3.08 -19.53 3.43
CA THR A 297 -2.95 -20.76 2.66
C THR A 297 -2.28 -20.47 1.33
N GLY A 298 -1.52 -21.44 0.79
CA GLY A 298 -0.68 -21.23 -0.41
C GLY A 298 0.69 -20.65 -0.06
N GLU A 299 1.50 -20.42 -1.07
CA GLU A 299 2.88 -19.93 -0.95
C GLU A 299 3.17 -18.86 -2.03
N GLY A 300 4.00 -17.87 -1.68
CA GLY A 300 4.44 -16.82 -2.59
C GLY A 300 3.26 -16.07 -3.24
N TRP A 301 3.29 -15.94 -4.55
CA TRP A 301 2.30 -15.20 -5.34
C TRP A 301 0.90 -15.82 -5.36
N SER A 302 0.77 -17.08 -4.97
CA SER A 302 -0.52 -17.80 -4.87
C SER A 302 -1.11 -17.82 -3.46
N SER A 303 -0.57 -17.04 -2.53
CA SER A 303 -1.05 -16.96 -1.15
C SER A 303 -2.46 -16.38 -1.08
N VAL A 304 -3.29 -17.01 -0.25
CA VAL A 304 -4.65 -16.57 0.09
C VAL A 304 -4.72 -16.32 1.59
N VAL A 305 -5.14 -15.13 1.99
CA VAL A 305 -5.44 -14.79 3.37
C VAL A 305 -6.91 -14.97 3.63
N SER A 306 -7.24 -15.71 4.66
CA SER A 306 -8.59 -15.86 5.18
C SER A 306 -8.73 -15.14 6.52
N ILE A 307 -9.61 -14.15 6.55
CA ILE A 307 -9.93 -13.33 7.72
C ILE A 307 -11.34 -13.68 8.19
N PRO A 308 -11.49 -14.26 9.39
CA PRO A 308 -12.82 -14.54 9.92
C PRO A 308 -13.46 -13.24 10.42
N THR A 309 -14.57 -12.83 9.79
CA THR A 309 -15.33 -11.62 10.17
C THR A 309 -16.57 -11.93 11.00
N GLY A 310 -16.98 -13.19 11.02
CA GLY A 310 -18.23 -13.63 11.66
C GLY A 310 -19.49 -13.17 10.90
N GLN A 311 -20.64 -13.67 11.32
CA GLN A 311 -21.94 -13.41 10.65
C GLN A 311 -22.38 -11.93 10.74
N ALA A 312 -22.00 -11.22 11.81
CA ALA A 312 -22.31 -9.79 11.96
C ALA A 312 -21.57 -8.96 10.93
N GLY A 313 -20.26 -9.18 10.75
CA GLY A 313 -19.46 -8.47 9.75
C GLY A 313 -19.91 -8.72 8.30
N VAL A 314 -20.44 -9.92 7.98
CA VAL A 314 -21.06 -10.18 6.67
C VAL A 314 -22.29 -9.30 6.45
N GLY A 315 -23.15 -9.18 7.46
CA GLY A 315 -24.36 -8.37 7.39
C GLY A 315 -24.06 -6.89 7.13
N ASP A 316 -23.06 -6.36 7.81
CA ASP A 316 -22.64 -4.96 7.69
C ASP A 316 -22.06 -4.69 6.29
N LEU A 317 -21.14 -5.53 5.81
CA LEU A 317 -20.56 -5.41 4.48
C LEU A 317 -21.61 -5.51 3.37
N THR A 318 -22.49 -6.51 3.42
CA THR A 318 -23.49 -6.73 2.37
C THR A 318 -24.60 -5.68 2.37
N SER A 319 -24.78 -4.92 3.44
CA SER A 319 -25.72 -3.80 3.52
C SER A 319 -25.17 -2.50 2.91
N SER A 320 -23.86 -2.43 2.68
CA SER A 320 -23.21 -1.25 2.07
C SER A 320 -23.63 -1.11 0.59
N PRO A 321 -24.07 0.09 0.16
CA PRO A 321 -24.36 0.35 -1.25
C PRO A 321 -23.16 0.15 -2.17
N LEU A 322 -21.96 0.48 -1.69
CA LEU A 322 -20.70 0.30 -2.39
C LEU A 322 -20.44 -1.20 -2.66
N PHE A 323 -20.57 -2.03 -1.63
CA PHE A 323 -20.42 -3.47 -1.76
C PHE A 323 -21.38 -4.05 -2.80
N SER A 324 -22.65 -3.65 -2.77
CA SER A 324 -23.67 -4.16 -3.70
C SER A 324 -23.42 -3.78 -5.16
N GLN A 325 -22.65 -2.73 -5.42
CA GLN A 325 -22.29 -2.32 -6.77
C GLN A 325 -21.02 -3.02 -7.28
N LEU A 326 -20.08 -3.31 -6.40
CA LEU A 326 -18.77 -3.88 -6.76
C LEU A 326 -18.74 -5.41 -6.65
N ALA A 327 -19.52 -5.99 -5.72
CA ALA A 327 -19.51 -7.41 -5.46
C ALA A 327 -20.54 -8.16 -6.31
N THR A 328 -20.12 -9.29 -6.86
CA THR A 328 -20.99 -10.21 -7.63
C THR A 328 -21.28 -11.45 -6.80
N ARG A 329 -22.56 -11.89 -6.77
CA ARG A 329 -22.94 -13.14 -6.13
C ARG A 329 -22.34 -14.31 -6.90
N VAL A 330 -21.65 -15.20 -6.20
CA VAL A 330 -21.01 -16.42 -6.74
C VAL A 330 -21.35 -17.62 -5.85
N ASP A 331 -20.94 -18.82 -6.28
CA ASP A 331 -21.09 -20.01 -5.44
C ASP A 331 -20.26 -19.86 -4.16
N GLY A 332 -20.92 -19.96 -3.00
CA GLY A 332 -20.29 -19.85 -1.68
C GLY A 332 -20.16 -18.44 -1.10
N GLY A 333 -20.66 -17.39 -1.81
CA GLY A 333 -20.56 -16.03 -1.26
C GLY A 333 -20.68 -14.90 -2.27
N TYR A 334 -19.97 -13.80 -2.01
CA TYR A 334 -19.85 -12.64 -2.87
C TYR A 334 -18.39 -12.42 -3.26
N ALA A 335 -18.11 -12.20 -4.53
CA ALA A 335 -16.78 -11.95 -5.03
C ALA A 335 -16.63 -10.50 -5.50
N LEU A 336 -15.50 -9.89 -5.15
CA LEU A 336 -14.96 -8.70 -5.75
C LEU A 336 -13.71 -9.09 -6.54
N GLN A 337 -13.64 -8.72 -7.80
CA GLN A 337 -12.50 -9.03 -8.64
C GLN A 337 -11.93 -7.74 -9.24
N THR A 338 -10.63 -7.58 -9.12
CA THR A 338 -9.86 -6.57 -9.81
C THR A 338 -8.88 -7.24 -10.79
N THR A 339 -8.15 -6.44 -11.53
CA THR A 339 -7.10 -6.91 -12.43
C THR A 339 -5.97 -7.65 -11.69
N LEU A 340 -5.65 -7.27 -10.45
CA LEU A 340 -4.53 -7.80 -9.65
C LEU A 340 -4.94 -8.63 -8.43
N VAL A 341 -6.17 -8.47 -7.93
CA VAL A 341 -6.62 -9.05 -6.66
C VAL A 341 -8.04 -9.56 -6.78
N SER A 342 -8.30 -10.71 -6.18
CA SER A 342 -9.64 -11.19 -5.92
C SER A 342 -9.92 -11.21 -4.42
N ALA A 343 -11.16 -10.89 -4.05
CA ALA A 343 -11.70 -11.07 -2.71
C ALA A 343 -12.98 -11.90 -2.76
N LEU A 344 -13.18 -12.77 -1.77
CA LEU A 344 -14.37 -13.59 -1.61
C LEU A 344 -14.90 -13.46 -0.19
N LEU A 345 -16.07 -12.87 -0.03
CA LEU A 345 -16.83 -12.89 1.21
C LEU A 345 -17.71 -14.15 1.22
N THR A 346 -17.38 -15.11 2.06
CA THR A 346 -18.08 -16.39 2.12
C THR A 346 -19.38 -16.33 2.93
N ASP A 347 -20.32 -17.20 2.64
CA ASP A 347 -21.60 -17.29 3.36
C ASP A 347 -21.44 -17.69 4.84
N ASP A 348 -20.30 -18.28 5.22
CA ASP A 348 -19.95 -18.65 6.61
C ASP A 348 -19.25 -17.56 7.41
N GLY A 349 -18.97 -16.39 6.79
CA GLY A 349 -18.44 -15.22 7.47
C GLY A 349 -16.92 -15.12 7.47
N ARG A 350 -16.28 -15.58 6.40
CA ARG A 350 -14.84 -15.36 6.15
C ARG A 350 -14.66 -14.42 4.95
N VAL A 351 -13.64 -13.59 5.02
CA VAL A 351 -13.14 -12.84 3.85
C VAL A 351 -11.84 -13.48 3.40
N LEU A 352 -11.79 -13.97 2.18
CA LEU A 352 -10.58 -14.49 1.56
C LEU A 352 -10.08 -13.45 0.55
N VAL A 353 -8.79 -13.16 0.58
CA VAL A 353 -8.16 -12.19 -0.33
C VAL A 353 -6.85 -12.77 -0.86
N GLY A 354 -6.55 -12.53 -2.13
CA GLY A 354 -5.29 -12.93 -2.74
C GLY A 354 -5.12 -12.36 -4.15
N ALA A 355 -3.87 -12.31 -4.60
CA ALA A 355 -3.54 -11.98 -5.98
C ALA A 355 -3.74 -13.21 -6.89
N VAL A 356 -4.87 -13.89 -6.76
CA VAL A 356 -5.17 -15.16 -7.41
C VAL A 356 -6.55 -15.13 -8.11
N PRO A 357 -6.78 -15.98 -9.12
CA PRO A 357 -8.09 -16.13 -9.71
C PRO A 357 -9.16 -16.54 -8.68
N LEU A 358 -10.40 -16.13 -8.88
CA LEU A 358 -11.52 -16.43 -7.98
C LEU A 358 -11.67 -17.93 -7.67
N GLY A 359 -11.41 -18.79 -8.65
CA GLY A 359 -11.47 -20.25 -8.44
C GLY A 359 -10.50 -20.77 -7.38
N SER A 360 -9.35 -20.11 -7.21
CA SER A 360 -8.39 -20.41 -6.14
C SER A 360 -8.94 -20.02 -4.77
N LEU A 361 -9.61 -18.85 -4.67
CA LEU A 361 -10.28 -18.44 -3.43
C LEU A 361 -11.41 -19.39 -3.05
N GLN A 362 -12.23 -19.81 -4.02
CA GLN A 362 -13.31 -20.79 -3.80
C GLN A 362 -12.75 -22.14 -3.34
N SER A 363 -11.63 -22.56 -3.92
CA SER A 363 -10.94 -23.80 -3.50
C SER A 363 -10.37 -23.69 -2.08
N ALA A 364 -9.83 -22.54 -1.70
CA ALA A 364 -9.36 -22.26 -0.35
C ALA A 364 -10.52 -22.16 0.66
N ALA A 365 -11.66 -21.60 0.25
CA ALA A 365 -12.86 -21.51 1.08
C ALA A 365 -13.46 -22.87 1.44
N ALA A 366 -13.26 -23.88 0.57
CA ALA A 366 -13.77 -25.24 0.77
C ALA A 366 -12.92 -26.10 1.73
N GLN A 367 -11.78 -25.58 2.20
CA GLN A 367 -10.87 -26.24 3.15
C GLN A 367 -11.21 -25.86 4.60
#